data_85850fea103689185bfc430dc505cfb2
#
_entry.id   85850fea103689185bfc430dc505cfb2
#
_cell.length_a   1.000
_cell.length_b   1.000
_cell.length_c   1.000
_cell.angle_alpha   90.00
_cell.angle_beta   90.00
_cell.angle_gamma   90.00
#
_symmetry.space_group_name_H-M   'P 1'
#
loop_
_entity.id
_entity.type
_entity.pdbx_description
1 polymer ?
#
loop_
_entity_poly.entity_id
_entity_poly.type
_entity_poly.pdbx_seq_one_letter_code
_entity_poly.pdbx_strand_id
1 'polypeptide(L)'
;MSLFTIADLHLPGAEGKEKSMEVFGQRWADSQNRLERSWRAIVEPDDDVVIPGDITWAMNLDEARRDFAFIDSLPGKKYIGKGNHDFWWATASKMNVFFAANGFGSLNILYNNAYIAGGAVICGARGWFFDEESQKTVGNVSWDKINNREAMRLEMSLNAAV
;
A
#
# COMPACT_ATOMS: atom_id res chain seq x y z
N MET A 1 3.86 21.13 5.62
CA MET A 1 3.92 19.95 4.73
C MET A 1 5.03 19.04 5.23
N SER A 2 4.67 17.94 5.83
CA SER A 2 5.56 16.89 6.35
C SER A 2 5.40 15.62 5.55
N LEU A 3 6.40 14.73 5.58
CA LEU A 3 6.33 13.41 4.97
C LEU A 3 6.30 12.35 6.08
N PHE A 4 5.23 11.57 6.10
CA PHE A 4 5.04 10.46 7.02
C PHE A 4 5.13 9.11 6.28
N THR A 5 5.38 8.04 7.02
CA THR A 5 5.27 6.68 6.49
C THR A 5 4.65 5.75 7.52
N ILE A 6 3.79 4.86 7.06
CA ILE A 6 3.17 3.78 7.84
C ILE A 6 2.87 2.60 6.92
N ALA A 7 3.23 1.39 7.33
CA ALA A 7 2.95 0.16 6.59
C ALA A 7 2.04 -0.79 7.36
N ASP A 8 1.63 -1.88 6.72
CA ASP A 8 0.98 -3.02 7.36
C ASP A 8 -0.32 -2.63 8.08
N LEU A 9 -1.18 -1.87 7.40
CA LEU A 9 -2.46 -1.45 7.96
C LEU A 9 -3.42 -2.63 8.17
N HIS A 10 -3.34 -3.63 7.28
CA HIS A 10 -4.12 -4.86 7.31
C HIS A 10 -5.60 -4.60 7.63
N LEU A 11 -6.19 -3.64 6.91
CA LEU A 11 -7.60 -3.30 7.08
C LEU A 11 -8.49 -4.51 6.76
N PRO A 12 -9.70 -4.56 7.31
CA PRO A 12 -10.48 -5.80 7.41
C PRO A 12 -10.94 -6.40 6.07
N GLY A 13 -10.97 -5.64 4.97
CA GLY A 13 -11.47 -6.10 3.68
C GLY A 13 -12.98 -5.93 3.51
N ALA A 14 -13.59 -6.83 2.75
CA ALA A 14 -14.99 -6.73 2.36
C ALA A 14 -15.96 -6.90 3.54
N GLU A 15 -17.05 -6.13 3.50
CA GLU A 15 -18.18 -6.28 4.43
C GLU A 15 -18.74 -7.71 4.39
N GLY A 16 -18.95 -8.29 5.56
CA GLY A 16 -19.41 -9.68 5.72
C GLY A 16 -18.33 -10.75 5.50
N LYS A 17 -17.07 -10.34 5.23
CA LYS A 17 -15.90 -11.23 5.09
C LYS A 17 -14.68 -10.65 5.82
N GLU A 18 -14.92 -9.79 6.79
CA GLU A 18 -13.87 -9.06 7.49
C GLU A 18 -12.86 -10.02 8.14
N LYS A 19 -11.59 -9.72 7.94
CA LYS A 19 -10.48 -10.34 8.66
C LYS A 19 -9.98 -9.38 9.72
N SER A 20 -10.20 -9.73 10.98
CA SER A 20 -9.72 -8.92 12.09
C SER A 20 -8.28 -9.26 12.44
N MET A 21 -7.45 -8.23 12.62
CA MET A 21 -6.10 -8.39 13.16
C MET A 21 -6.10 -8.84 14.65
N GLU A 22 -7.21 -8.78 15.34
CA GLU A 22 -7.33 -9.19 16.75
C GLU A 22 -7.00 -10.68 16.97
N VAL A 23 -7.13 -11.52 15.94
CA VAL A 23 -6.70 -12.92 15.97
C VAL A 23 -5.21 -13.09 16.28
N PHE A 24 -4.40 -12.06 16.03
CA PHE A 24 -2.96 -12.03 16.32
C PHE A 24 -2.62 -11.46 17.70
N GLY A 25 -3.64 -11.21 18.52
CA GLY A 25 -3.49 -10.82 19.92
C GLY A 25 -4.09 -9.46 20.26
N GLN A 26 -4.26 -9.24 21.54
CA GLN A 26 -4.97 -8.08 22.10
C GLN A 26 -4.33 -6.72 21.74
N ARG A 27 -3.05 -6.69 21.37
CA ARG A 27 -2.39 -5.47 20.89
C ARG A 27 -3.05 -4.89 19.61
N TRP A 28 -3.77 -5.72 18.87
CA TRP A 28 -4.50 -5.35 17.67
C TRP A 28 -5.96 -4.97 17.90
N ALA A 29 -6.43 -5.07 19.15
CA ALA A 29 -7.78 -4.66 19.49
C ALA A 29 -8.00 -3.19 19.08
N ASP A 30 -9.15 -2.95 18.45
CA ASP A 30 -9.56 -1.61 18.00
C ASP A 30 -8.50 -0.91 17.09
N SER A 31 -7.73 -1.68 16.33
CA SER A 31 -6.58 -1.17 15.55
C SER A 31 -6.98 -0.08 14.56
N GLN A 32 -8.10 -0.23 13.86
CA GLN A 32 -8.56 0.73 12.86
C GLN A 32 -8.95 2.08 13.51
N ASN A 33 -9.71 2.06 14.61
CA ASN A 33 -10.08 3.30 15.30
C ASN A 33 -8.88 3.98 15.95
N ARG A 34 -7.92 3.18 16.46
CA ARG A 34 -6.66 3.72 16.99
C ARG A 34 -5.83 4.37 15.90
N LEU A 35 -5.73 3.73 14.72
CA LEU A 35 -5.08 4.27 13.55
C LEU A 35 -5.71 5.61 13.17
N GLU A 36 -7.04 5.66 13.02
CA GLU A 36 -7.75 6.88 12.66
C GLU A 36 -7.49 8.03 13.64
N ARG A 37 -7.64 7.77 14.95
CA ARG A 37 -7.39 8.79 15.98
C ARG A 37 -5.96 9.32 15.92
N SER A 38 -4.98 8.41 15.81
CA SER A 38 -3.57 8.80 15.75
C SER A 38 -3.25 9.57 14.47
N TRP A 39 -3.77 9.10 13.32
CA TRP A 39 -3.57 9.77 12.05
C TRP A 39 -4.11 11.20 12.05
N ARG A 40 -5.38 11.37 12.47
CA ARG A 40 -6.02 12.69 12.55
C ARG A 40 -5.40 13.62 13.57
N ALA A 41 -4.64 13.11 14.53
CA ALA A 41 -3.94 13.91 15.54
C ALA A 41 -2.60 14.47 15.05
N ILE A 42 -1.99 13.88 14.01
CA ILE A 42 -0.61 14.23 13.61
C ILE A 42 -0.48 14.61 12.14
N VAL A 43 -1.39 14.18 11.27
CA VAL A 43 -1.33 14.45 9.83
C VAL A 43 -2.30 15.57 9.48
N GLU A 44 -1.77 16.61 8.84
CA GLU A 44 -2.55 17.73 8.34
C GLU A 44 -2.99 17.51 6.87
N PRO A 45 -4.00 18.25 6.36
CA PRO A 45 -4.49 18.09 4.99
C PRO A 45 -3.41 18.26 3.90
N ASP A 46 -2.40 19.09 4.14
CA ASP A 46 -1.31 19.39 3.19
C ASP A 46 -0.09 18.49 3.36
N ASP A 47 -0.15 17.50 4.25
CA ASP A 47 0.95 16.54 4.43
C ASP A 47 0.88 15.38 3.43
N ASP A 48 2.01 14.73 3.28
CA ASP A 48 2.18 13.54 2.43
C ASP A 48 2.40 12.30 3.30
N VAL A 49 1.77 11.17 2.93
CA VAL A 49 1.89 9.90 3.65
C VAL A 49 2.21 8.76 2.68
N VAL A 50 3.34 8.10 2.87
CA VAL A 50 3.68 6.88 2.13
C VAL A 50 3.16 5.66 2.89
N ILE A 51 2.42 4.80 2.18
CA ILE A 51 1.94 3.51 2.68
C ILE A 51 2.61 2.42 1.83
N PRO A 52 3.74 1.85 2.26
CA PRO A 52 4.54 0.93 1.45
C PRO A 52 3.83 -0.36 1.01
N GLY A 53 2.76 -0.76 1.70
CA GLY A 53 1.97 -1.94 1.34
C GLY A 53 1.27 -2.59 2.51
N ASP A 54 0.70 -3.78 2.25
CA ASP A 54 -0.10 -4.59 3.16
C ASP A 54 -1.29 -3.81 3.75
N ILE A 55 -2.05 -3.20 2.84
CA ILE A 55 -3.08 -2.22 3.16
C ILE A 55 -4.36 -2.90 3.66
N THR A 56 -4.81 -3.93 2.95
CA THR A 56 -6.09 -4.58 3.23
C THR A 56 -6.06 -6.07 2.92
N TRP A 57 -6.85 -6.84 3.66
CA TRP A 57 -7.07 -8.28 3.41
C TRP A 57 -8.00 -8.58 2.23
N ALA A 58 -8.46 -7.57 1.51
CA ALA A 58 -9.29 -7.74 0.33
C ALA A 58 -8.60 -8.57 -0.75
N MET A 59 -9.38 -9.36 -1.49
CA MET A 59 -8.86 -10.22 -2.57
C MET A 59 -8.93 -9.55 -3.95
N ASN A 60 -9.69 -8.46 -4.08
CA ASN A 60 -9.87 -7.70 -5.32
C ASN A 60 -10.24 -6.25 -5.00
N LEU A 61 -10.25 -5.37 -6.03
CA LEU A 61 -10.52 -3.94 -5.86
C LEU A 61 -11.92 -3.64 -5.31
N ASP A 62 -12.93 -4.42 -5.71
CA ASP A 62 -14.30 -4.18 -5.24
C ASP A 62 -14.43 -4.49 -3.74
N GLU A 63 -13.78 -5.54 -3.27
CA GLU A 63 -13.70 -5.87 -1.85
C GLU A 63 -12.89 -4.83 -1.06
N ALA A 64 -11.86 -4.22 -1.65
CA ALA A 64 -11.03 -3.20 -1.03
C ALA A 64 -11.69 -1.81 -0.95
N ARG A 65 -12.84 -1.60 -1.60
CA ARG A 65 -13.50 -0.29 -1.74
C ARG A 65 -13.73 0.41 -0.41
N ARG A 66 -14.24 -0.31 0.58
CA ARG A 66 -14.52 0.22 1.92
C ARG A 66 -13.24 0.71 2.61
N ASP A 67 -12.18 -0.08 2.52
CA ASP A 67 -10.90 0.24 3.15
C ASP A 67 -10.23 1.43 2.45
N PHE A 68 -10.32 1.50 1.12
CA PHE A 68 -9.84 2.68 0.39
C PHE A 68 -10.66 3.94 0.70
N ALA A 69 -11.97 3.83 0.84
CA ALA A 69 -12.80 4.95 1.27
C ALA A 69 -12.40 5.44 2.67
N PHE A 70 -12.08 4.52 3.58
CA PHE A 70 -11.56 4.86 4.90
C PHE A 70 -10.23 5.61 4.80
N ILE A 71 -9.25 5.06 4.05
CA ILE A 71 -7.94 5.72 3.90
C ILE A 71 -8.08 7.08 3.21
N ASP A 72 -8.91 7.17 2.17
CA ASP A 72 -9.13 8.43 1.45
C ASP A 72 -9.75 9.52 2.35
N SER A 73 -10.58 9.14 3.31
CA SER A 73 -11.19 10.04 4.29
C SER A 73 -10.21 10.64 5.31
N LEU A 74 -9.03 10.04 5.48
CA LEU A 74 -8.00 10.53 6.38
C LEU A 74 -7.26 11.73 5.75
N PRO A 75 -6.77 12.70 6.55
CA PRO A 75 -6.04 13.84 6.01
C PRO A 75 -4.74 13.46 5.33
N GLY A 76 -4.24 14.35 4.48
CA GLY A 76 -3.00 14.20 3.74
C GLY A 76 -3.16 13.45 2.42
N LYS A 77 -2.16 13.56 1.54
CA LYS A 77 -2.06 12.86 0.27
C LYS A 77 -1.33 11.53 0.46
N LYS A 78 -1.91 10.44 -0.02
CA LYS A 78 -1.38 9.08 0.21
C LYS A 78 -0.73 8.53 -1.04
N TYR A 79 0.44 7.90 -0.85
CA TYR A 79 1.20 7.21 -1.90
C TYR A 79 1.31 5.73 -1.52
N ILE A 80 0.63 4.89 -2.30
CA ILE A 80 0.37 3.50 -1.97
C ILE A 80 1.33 2.60 -2.74
N GLY A 81 2.21 1.91 -2.02
CA GLY A 81 3.04 0.82 -2.53
C GLY A 81 2.34 -0.53 -2.46
N LYS A 82 3.02 -1.57 -2.96
CA LYS A 82 2.52 -2.93 -2.97
C LYS A 82 3.25 -3.80 -1.96
N GLY A 83 2.52 -4.33 -0.98
CA GLY A 83 2.98 -5.38 -0.07
C GLY A 83 2.77 -6.79 -0.61
N ASN A 84 3.11 -7.79 0.20
CA ASN A 84 2.95 -9.20 -0.16
C ASN A 84 1.51 -9.73 0.07
N HIS A 85 0.75 -9.10 0.93
CA HIS A 85 -0.66 -9.44 1.19
C HIS A 85 -1.66 -8.61 0.39
N ASP A 86 -1.21 -7.69 -0.46
CA ASP A 86 -2.11 -6.90 -1.32
C ASP A 86 -2.58 -7.72 -2.53
N PHE A 87 -3.44 -8.73 -2.28
CA PHE A 87 -4.00 -9.62 -3.31
C PHE A 87 -4.95 -8.89 -4.27
N TRP A 88 -5.55 -7.78 -3.80
CA TRP A 88 -6.40 -6.88 -4.61
C TRP A 88 -5.65 -6.15 -5.72
N TRP A 89 -4.31 -6.13 -5.67
CA TRP A 89 -3.47 -5.35 -6.56
C TRP A 89 -3.67 -5.72 -8.03
N ALA A 90 -4.01 -4.74 -8.83
CA ALA A 90 -4.21 -4.85 -10.27
C ALA A 90 -3.14 -4.06 -11.06
N THR A 91 -3.35 -3.82 -12.33
CA THR A 91 -2.50 -2.90 -13.09
C THR A 91 -2.72 -1.46 -12.61
N ALA A 92 -1.69 -0.61 -12.67
CA ALA A 92 -1.80 0.79 -12.27
C ALA A 92 -2.96 1.51 -12.97
N SER A 93 -3.17 1.25 -14.27
CA SER A 93 -4.29 1.81 -15.03
C SER A 93 -5.65 1.40 -14.45
N LYS A 94 -5.85 0.11 -14.11
CA LYS A 94 -7.11 -0.35 -13.50
C LYS A 94 -7.34 0.26 -12.12
N MET A 95 -6.30 0.36 -11.31
CA MET A 95 -6.38 0.96 -9.99
C MET A 95 -6.71 2.45 -10.07
N ASN A 96 -6.07 3.19 -10.96
CA ASN A 96 -6.34 4.62 -11.15
C ASN A 96 -7.77 4.86 -11.65
N VAL A 97 -8.27 4.04 -12.58
CA VAL A 97 -9.68 4.11 -13.03
C VAL A 97 -10.62 3.81 -11.87
N PHE A 98 -10.32 2.81 -11.05
CA PHE A 98 -11.12 2.47 -9.87
C PHE A 98 -11.14 3.61 -8.85
N PHE A 99 -9.99 4.22 -8.54
CA PHE A 99 -9.93 5.34 -7.61
C PHE A 99 -10.72 6.54 -8.13
N ALA A 100 -10.54 6.90 -9.40
CA ALA A 100 -11.30 8.00 -10.03
C ALA A 100 -12.81 7.75 -10.00
N ALA A 101 -13.24 6.53 -10.33
CA ALA A 101 -14.67 6.16 -10.36
C ALA A 101 -15.33 6.18 -8.96
N ASN A 102 -14.55 6.01 -7.89
CA ASN A 102 -15.05 6.06 -6.51
C ASN A 102 -14.77 7.40 -5.81
N GLY A 103 -14.16 8.38 -6.49
CA GLY A 103 -13.87 9.70 -5.93
C GLY A 103 -12.71 9.70 -4.92
N PHE A 104 -11.83 8.70 -4.94
CA PHE A 104 -10.67 8.61 -4.05
C PHE A 104 -9.54 9.53 -4.53
N GLY A 105 -9.70 10.82 -4.26
CA GLY A 105 -8.84 11.87 -4.80
C GLY A 105 -7.47 12.01 -4.12
N SER A 106 -7.33 11.49 -2.90
CA SER A 106 -6.09 11.58 -2.14
C SER A 106 -5.15 10.38 -2.35
N LEU A 107 -5.61 9.31 -3.04
CA LEU A 107 -4.86 8.06 -3.21
C LEU A 107 -4.06 8.06 -4.52
N ASN A 108 -2.77 7.78 -4.43
CA ASN A 108 -1.85 7.70 -5.56
C ASN A 108 -1.08 6.39 -5.52
N ILE A 109 -0.92 5.72 -6.67
CA ILE A 109 -0.16 4.47 -6.75
C ILE A 109 1.32 4.77 -6.91
N LEU A 110 2.13 4.33 -5.96
CA LEU A 110 3.59 4.39 -6.01
C LEU A 110 4.12 3.01 -6.44
N TYR A 111 4.34 2.86 -7.74
CA TYR A 111 4.80 1.59 -8.31
C TYR A 111 5.41 1.78 -9.69
N ASN A 112 6.71 1.62 -9.81
CA ASN A 112 7.52 1.87 -11.02
C ASN A 112 7.47 3.35 -11.50
N ASN A 113 7.15 4.26 -10.62
CA ASN A 113 7.05 5.70 -10.85
C ASN A 113 7.65 6.46 -9.66
N ALA A 114 7.62 7.78 -9.71
CA ALA A 114 8.06 8.65 -8.63
C ALA A 114 7.08 9.80 -8.42
N TYR A 115 7.12 10.40 -7.23
CA TYR A 115 6.39 11.61 -6.87
C TYR A 115 7.28 12.55 -6.07
N ILE A 116 6.96 13.83 -6.09
CA ILE A 116 7.52 14.80 -5.15
C ILE A 116 6.57 14.87 -3.95
N ALA A 117 7.08 14.60 -2.76
CA ALA A 117 6.30 14.55 -1.53
C ALA A 117 7.16 15.06 -0.36
N GLY A 118 6.61 15.95 0.48
CA GLY A 118 7.32 16.50 1.63
C GLY A 118 8.67 17.15 1.32
N GLY A 119 8.86 17.66 0.12
CA GLY A 119 10.13 18.24 -0.34
C GLY A 119 11.21 17.22 -0.74
N ALA A 120 10.85 15.93 -0.81
CA ALA A 120 11.71 14.86 -1.29
C ALA A 120 11.11 14.18 -2.53
N VAL A 121 11.92 13.44 -3.29
CA VAL A 121 11.41 12.54 -4.32
C VAL A 121 11.23 11.16 -3.71
N ILE A 122 10.01 10.65 -3.77
CA ILE A 122 9.68 9.28 -3.34
C ILE A 122 9.54 8.39 -4.57
N CYS A 123 10.16 7.23 -4.53
CA CYS A 123 10.09 6.22 -5.57
C CYS A 123 10.13 4.82 -4.94
N GLY A 124 9.70 3.81 -5.66
CA GLY A 124 9.72 2.46 -5.12
C GLY A 124 9.10 1.41 -6.03
N ALA A 125 9.42 0.18 -5.71
CA ALA A 125 8.84 -1.02 -6.25
C ALA A 125 8.47 -1.94 -5.08
N ARG A 126 7.81 -3.06 -5.37
CA ARG A 126 7.36 -3.99 -4.33
C ARG A 126 8.52 -4.53 -3.48
N GLY A 127 9.68 -4.83 -4.12
CA GLY A 127 10.71 -5.66 -3.51
C GLY A 127 10.28 -7.14 -3.44
N TRP A 128 11.15 -7.97 -2.83
CA TRP A 128 10.88 -9.40 -2.65
C TRP A 128 11.71 -9.93 -1.47
N PHE A 129 11.40 -11.17 -1.03
CA PHE A 129 12.16 -11.84 0.02
C PHE A 129 13.54 -12.26 -0.48
N PHE A 130 14.56 -12.15 0.37
CA PHE A 130 15.96 -12.49 0.04
C PHE A 130 16.48 -13.74 0.77
N ASP A 131 15.69 -14.36 1.66
CA ASP A 131 16.08 -15.55 2.36
C ASP A 131 15.77 -16.85 1.59
N GLU A 132 16.59 -17.89 1.81
CA GLU A 132 16.47 -19.16 1.11
C GLU A 132 15.19 -19.95 1.47
N GLU A 133 14.65 -19.75 2.68
CA GLU A 133 13.42 -20.42 3.10
C GLU A 133 12.20 -19.86 2.35
N SER A 134 12.15 -18.57 2.15
CA SER A 134 11.11 -17.89 1.38
C SER A 134 11.16 -18.26 -0.11
N GLN A 135 12.33 -18.65 -0.65
CA GLN A 135 12.47 -19.11 -2.03
C GLN A 135 11.67 -20.39 -2.33
N LYS A 136 11.54 -21.28 -1.35
CA LYS A 136 10.84 -22.56 -1.51
C LYS A 136 9.34 -22.40 -1.70
N THR A 137 8.78 -21.26 -1.36
CA THR A 137 7.32 -21.00 -1.43
C THR A 137 6.86 -20.41 -2.76
N VAL A 138 7.77 -20.07 -3.65
CA VAL A 138 7.46 -19.37 -4.92
C VAL A 138 7.15 -20.34 -6.07
N GLY A 139 7.09 -21.65 -5.81
CA GLY A 139 6.77 -22.67 -6.82
C GLY A 139 7.89 -22.85 -7.84
N ASN A 140 7.53 -23.19 -9.10
CA ASN A 140 8.48 -23.45 -10.19
C ASN A 140 9.06 -22.19 -10.86
N VAL A 141 8.91 -21.01 -10.24
CA VAL A 141 9.45 -19.76 -10.80
C VAL A 141 10.89 -19.60 -10.36
N SER A 142 11.80 -19.41 -11.32
CA SER A 142 13.21 -19.14 -11.04
C SER A 142 13.36 -17.88 -10.19
N TRP A 143 14.05 -18.01 -9.07
CA TRP A 143 14.37 -16.91 -8.17
C TRP A 143 15.09 -15.75 -8.88
N ASP A 144 16.01 -16.06 -9.77
CA ASP A 144 16.72 -15.07 -10.58
C ASP A 144 15.77 -14.23 -11.43
N LYS A 145 14.73 -14.86 -12.01
CA LYS A 145 13.74 -14.12 -12.80
C LYS A 145 12.93 -13.15 -11.93
N ILE A 146 12.61 -13.53 -10.69
CA ILE A 146 11.90 -12.68 -9.75
C ILE A 146 12.78 -11.49 -9.38
N ASN A 147 14.00 -11.75 -8.94
CA ASN A 147 14.95 -10.71 -8.52
C ASN A 147 15.27 -9.74 -9.67
N ASN A 148 15.57 -10.25 -10.85
CA ASN A 148 15.86 -9.40 -12.01
C ASN A 148 14.66 -8.52 -12.37
N ARG A 149 13.44 -9.05 -12.30
CA ARG A 149 12.22 -8.27 -12.55
C ARG A 149 12.01 -7.17 -11.50
N GLU A 150 12.26 -7.47 -10.23
CA GLU A 150 12.12 -6.46 -9.16
C GLU A 150 13.23 -5.41 -9.24
N ALA A 151 14.45 -5.79 -9.60
CA ALA A 151 15.54 -4.85 -9.87
C ALA A 151 15.20 -3.89 -11.03
N MET A 152 14.67 -4.42 -12.14
CA MET A 152 14.21 -3.59 -13.26
C MET A 152 13.09 -2.63 -12.87
N ARG A 153 12.16 -3.05 -12.01
CA ARG A 153 11.07 -2.19 -11.51
C ARG A 153 11.60 -1.06 -10.63
N LEU A 154 12.56 -1.39 -9.76
CA LEU A 154 13.21 -0.37 -8.95
C LEU A 154 13.97 0.62 -9.82
N GLU A 155 14.71 0.14 -10.83
CA GLU A 155 15.40 0.98 -11.80
C GLU A 155 14.42 1.90 -12.56
N MET A 156 13.28 1.38 -13.02
CA MET A 156 12.24 2.20 -13.64
C MET A 156 11.75 3.32 -12.72
N SER A 157 11.54 3.00 -11.44
CA SER A 157 11.08 3.95 -10.43
C SER A 157 12.14 5.02 -10.14
N LEU A 158 13.41 4.63 -10.04
CA LEU A 158 14.54 5.54 -9.86
C LEU A 158 14.72 6.47 -11.08
N ASN A 159 14.62 5.93 -12.30
CA ASN A 159 14.71 6.72 -13.53
C ASN A 159 13.54 7.72 -13.67
N ALA A 160 12.38 7.42 -13.11
CA ALA A 160 11.26 8.36 -13.06
C ALA A 160 11.45 9.47 -12.00
N ALA A 161 12.43 9.32 -11.12
CA ALA A 161 12.76 10.26 -10.05
C ALA A 161 13.82 11.32 -10.47
N VAL A 162 14.46 11.14 -11.65
CA VAL A 162 15.48 12.02 -12.23
C VAL A 162 14.84 12.91 -13.29
#